data_ff285632ac5933fd5ffaddbde325acf2
#
_entry.id   ff285632ac5933fd5ffaddbde325acf2
#
_cell.length_a   1.000
_cell.length_b   1.000
_cell.length_c   1.000
_cell.angle_alpha   90.00
_cell.angle_beta   90.00
_cell.angle_gamma   90.00
#
_symmetry.space_group_name_H-M   'P 1'
#
loop_
_entity.id
_entity.type
_entity.pdbx_description
1 polymer ?
#
loop_
_entity_poly.entity_id
_entity_poly.type
_entity_poly.pdbx_seq_one_letter_code
_entity_poly.pdbx_strand_id
1 'polypeptide(L)'
;MRALAPWADRTIVDLGCGTGYWLRRYAADAARVIGLEPDPGLRDAASRSTAGLARAEILAGSAEHIPLADDSADVVHARFAYFFPPGTDAGLAEVLRVLRPGGRLVVVDNDYRWGEFAGLLGASASRPPRETAAIVDSWWRGRGAIRQEVRSRLEFTSRADLSAVLHIEFPADIAHDWLRRHPAATGLSYGYVLFAVTA
;
A
#
# COMPACT_ATOMS: atom_id res chain seq x y z
N MET A 1 -2.33 4.57 -9.83
CA MET A 1 -3.33 4.95 -8.83
C MET A 1 -4.26 6.06 -9.36
N ARG A 2 -3.79 7.28 -9.64
CA ARG A 2 -4.63 8.40 -10.08
C ARG A 2 -5.51 8.11 -11.31
N ALA A 3 -5.04 7.33 -12.26
CA ALA A 3 -5.82 6.91 -13.42
C ALA A 3 -6.94 5.92 -13.07
N LEU A 4 -6.78 5.12 -12.01
CA LEU A 4 -7.78 4.17 -11.54
C LEU A 4 -8.82 4.82 -10.62
N ALA A 5 -8.39 5.79 -9.78
CA ALA A 5 -9.24 6.53 -8.87
C ALA A 5 -8.72 7.96 -8.74
N PRO A 6 -9.20 8.90 -9.56
CA PRO A 6 -8.86 10.32 -9.43
C PRO A 6 -9.43 10.88 -8.12
N TRP A 7 -8.60 11.64 -7.39
CA TRP A 7 -8.96 12.20 -6.08
C TRP A 7 -9.04 13.73 -6.06
N ALA A 8 -8.81 14.40 -7.18
CA ALA A 8 -8.98 15.86 -7.26
C ALA A 8 -10.41 16.25 -6.86
N ASP A 9 -10.52 17.23 -5.98
CA ASP A 9 -11.79 17.75 -5.42
C ASP A 9 -12.68 16.70 -4.73
N ARG A 10 -12.08 15.58 -4.26
CA ARG A 10 -12.77 14.46 -3.63
C ARG A 10 -12.30 14.22 -2.20
N THR A 11 -13.10 13.46 -1.44
CA THR A 11 -12.70 12.91 -0.14
C THR A 11 -11.92 11.60 -0.37
N ILE A 12 -10.66 11.59 0.05
CA ILE A 12 -9.80 10.39 -0.02
C ILE A 12 -9.41 9.91 1.37
N VAL A 13 -9.49 8.60 1.59
CA VAL A 13 -8.99 7.91 2.77
C VAL A 13 -7.72 7.15 2.41
N ASP A 14 -6.65 7.35 3.17
CA ASP A 14 -5.41 6.56 3.11
C ASP A 14 -5.44 5.55 4.26
N LEU A 15 -5.81 4.32 3.95
CA LEU A 15 -5.97 3.23 4.90
C LEU A 15 -4.61 2.61 5.24
N GLY A 16 -4.21 2.67 6.51
CA GLY A 16 -2.87 2.35 6.95
C GLY A 16 -1.87 3.41 6.48
N CYS A 17 -2.12 4.69 6.83
CA CYS A 17 -1.33 5.81 6.32
C CYS A 17 0.10 5.88 6.89
N GLY A 18 0.41 5.06 7.91
CA GLY A 18 1.73 5.03 8.54
C GLY A 18 2.12 6.41 9.07
N THR A 19 3.30 6.89 8.70
CA THR A 19 3.82 8.21 9.08
C THR A 19 3.22 9.38 8.27
N GLY A 20 2.22 9.13 7.42
CA GLY A 20 1.53 10.16 6.63
C GLY A 20 2.27 10.62 5.38
N TYR A 21 3.25 9.87 4.90
CA TYR A 21 4.10 10.24 3.76
C TYR A 21 3.32 10.65 2.50
N TRP A 22 2.20 9.95 2.20
CA TRP A 22 1.40 10.21 0.99
C TRP A 22 0.33 11.28 1.18
N LEU A 23 -0.03 11.62 2.41
CA LEU A 23 -1.13 12.54 2.68
C LEU A 23 -0.89 13.93 2.10
N ARG A 24 0.37 14.43 2.12
CA ARG A 24 0.73 15.69 1.46
C ARG A 24 0.44 15.69 -0.04
N ARG A 25 0.68 14.54 -0.69
CA ARG A 25 0.46 14.39 -2.12
C ARG A 25 -1.03 14.40 -2.47
N TYR A 26 -1.85 13.79 -1.62
CA TYR A 26 -3.30 13.84 -1.80
C TYR A 26 -3.85 15.23 -1.50
N ALA A 27 -3.38 15.89 -0.44
CA ALA A 27 -3.83 17.21 -0.02
C ALA A 27 -3.52 18.33 -1.03
N ALA A 28 -2.67 18.09 -2.02
CA ALA A 28 -2.38 19.05 -3.07
C ALA A 28 -3.62 19.41 -3.90
N ASP A 29 -4.55 18.45 -4.10
CA ASP A 29 -5.72 18.62 -4.95
C ASP A 29 -7.00 17.94 -4.47
N ALA A 30 -6.95 17.09 -3.45
CA ALA A 30 -8.15 16.54 -2.82
C ALA A 30 -8.94 17.61 -2.05
N ALA A 31 -10.25 17.46 -1.97
CA ALA A 31 -11.09 18.31 -1.12
C ALA A 31 -10.86 18.01 0.37
N ARG A 32 -10.73 16.72 0.72
CA ARG A 32 -10.45 16.25 2.08
C ARG A 32 -9.57 15.00 2.03
N VAL A 33 -8.61 14.92 2.94
CA VAL A 33 -7.70 13.78 3.09
C VAL A 33 -7.83 13.23 4.50
N ILE A 34 -8.06 11.94 4.62
CA ILE A 34 -8.18 11.25 5.90
C ILE A 34 -7.11 10.16 5.93
N GLY A 35 -6.15 10.29 6.85
CA GLY A 35 -5.22 9.21 7.18
C GLY A 35 -5.82 8.34 8.27
N LEU A 36 -5.93 7.05 8.04
CA LEU A 36 -6.37 6.07 9.03
C LEU A 36 -5.20 5.19 9.45
N GLU A 37 -4.88 5.14 10.76
CA GLU A 37 -3.74 4.37 11.26
C GLU A 37 -4.04 3.80 12.65
N PRO A 38 -3.93 2.48 12.86
CA PRO A 38 -4.18 1.86 14.17
C PRO A 38 -3.05 2.11 15.18
N ASP A 39 -1.78 2.21 14.75
CA ASP A 39 -0.66 2.41 15.66
C ASP A 39 -0.57 3.86 16.16
N PRO A 40 -0.57 4.10 17.49
CA PRO A 40 -0.54 5.45 18.05
C PRO A 40 0.76 6.21 17.72
N GLY A 41 1.91 5.52 17.69
CA GLY A 41 3.20 6.16 17.41
C GLY A 41 3.31 6.62 15.96
N LEU A 42 2.78 5.81 15.02
CA LEU A 42 2.70 6.17 13.60
C LEU A 42 1.69 7.30 13.38
N ARG A 43 0.53 7.28 14.08
CA ARG A 43 -0.43 8.39 14.04
C ARG A 43 0.17 9.71 14.49
N ASP A 44 0.93 9.70 15.59
CA ASP A 44 1.63 10.90 16.07
C ASP A 44 2.64 11.41 15.04
N ALA A 45 3.37 10.51 14.40
CA ALA A 45 4.28 10.87 13.31
C ALA A 45 3.53 11.44 12.10
N ALA A 46 2.40 10.82 11.71
CA ALA A 46 1.54 11.30 10.63
C ALA A 46 1.00 12.71 10.95
N SER A 47 0.51 12.92 12.16
CA SER A 47 0.00 14.23 12.61
C SER A 47 1.06 15.31 12.54
N ARG A 48 2.29 15.00 12.97
CA ARG A 48 3.43 15.94 12.84
C ARG A 48 3.79 16.21 11.39
N SER A 49 3.83 15.17 10.56
CA SER A 49 4.20 15.30 9.15
C SER A 49 3.18 16.08 8.32
N THR A 50 1.91 16.08 8.75
CA THR A 50 0.81 16.76 8.06
C THR A 50 0.40 18.08 8.73
N ALA A 51 1.10 18.50 9.78
CA ALA A 51 0.86 19.77 10.45
C ALA A 51 0.82 20.92 9.44
N GLY A 52 -0.22 21.74 9.50
CA GLY A 52 -0.45 22.85 8.56
C GLY A 52 -1.16 22.48 7.24
N LEU A 53 -1.50 21.22 7.02
CA LEU A 53 -2.36 20.82 5.89
C LEU A 53 -3.84 20.92 6.31
N ALA A 54 -4.49 22.04 5.99
CA ALA A 54 -5.89 22.31 6.40
C ALA A 54 -6.92 21.28 5.93
N ARG A 55 -6.59 20.48 4.91
CA ARG A 55 -7.49 19.48 4.32
C ARG A 55 -7.19 18.05 4.80
N ALA A 56 -6.19 17.87 5.67
CA ALA A 56 -5.76 16.55 6.14
C ALA A 56 -6.10 16.38 7.62
N GLU A 57 -6.66 15.22 7.96
CA GLU A 57 -6.87 14.77 9.33
C GLU A 57 -6.38 13.35 9.52
N ILE A 58 -5.96 13.01 10.73
CA ILE A 58 -5.49 11.67 11.08
C ILE A 58 -6.43 11.09 12.13
N LEU A 59 -6.97 9.90 11.85
CA LEU A 59 -7.90 9.21 12.72
C LEU A 59 -7.30 7.89 13.23
N ALA A 60 -7.66 7.53 14.45
CA ALA A 60 -7.43 6.20 14.99
C ALA A 60 -8.47 5.24 14.41
N GLY A 61 -8.03 4.11 13.84
CA GLY A 61 -8.93 3.09 13.31
C GLY A 61 -8.17 2.02 12.57
N SER A 62 -8.84 0.93 12.26
CA SER A 62 -8.33 -0.18 11.46
C SER A 62 -9.19 -0.37 10.22
N ALA A 63 -8.77 -1.27 9.34
CA ALA A 63 -9.55 -1.60 8.15
C ALA A 63 -10.91 -2.24 8.51
N GLU A 64 -10.96 -3.01 9.61
CA GLU A 64 -12.19 -3.63 10.11
C GLU A 64 -13.08 -2.69 10.92
N HIS A 65 -12.58 -1.49 11.25
CA HIS A 65 -13.30 -0.48 12.01
C HIS A 65 -12.90 0.92 11.55
N ILE A 66 -13.55 1.40 10.51
CA ILE A 66 -13.31 2.73 9.94
C ILE A 66 -14.27 3.73 10.61
N PRO A 67 -13.77 4.72 11.39
CA PRO A 67 -14.59 5.66 12.13
C PRO A 67 -15.16 6.78 11.24
N LEU A 68 -15.77 6.40 10.15
CA LEU A 68 -16.44 7.28 9.19
C LEU A 68 -17.87 6.81 8.96
N ALA A 69 -18.74 7.74 8.62
CA ALA A 69 -20.12 7.44 8.25
C ALA A 69 -20.16 6.65 6.92
N ASP A 70 -21.26 5.95 6.69
CA ASP A 70 -21.57 5.34 5.40
C ASP A 70 -21.55 6.41 4.30
N ASP A 71 -21.17 6.04 3.08
CA ASP A 71 -21.18 6.90 1.89
C ASP A 71 -20.44 8.24 2.09
N SER A 72 -19.35 8.27 2.85
CA SER A 72 -18.62 9.50 3.21
C SER A 72 -17.32 9.72 2.43
N ALA A 73 -16.80 8.69 1.75
CA ALA A 73 -15.56 8.74 1.00
C ALA A 73 -15.79 8.50 -0.50
N ASP A 74 -15.02 9.17 -1.36
CA ASP A 74 -15.03 8.94 -2.79
C ASP A 74 -13.95 7.95 -3.22
N VAL A 75 -12.84 7.95 -2.50
CA VAL A 75 -11.67 7.10 -2.80
C VAL A 75 -11.09 6.57 -1.49
N VAL A 76 -10.80 5.28 -1.47
CA VAL A 76 -9.96 4.65 -0.43
C VAL A 76 -8.70 4.10 -1.11
N HIS A 77 -7.54 4.48 -0.60
CA HIS A 77 -6.27 3.85 -0.96
C HIS A 77 -5.76 3.00 0.20
N ALA A 78 -5.28 1.79 -0.09
CA ALA A 78 -4.51 0.96 0.83
C ALA A 78 -3.18 0.62 0.14
N ARG A 79 -2.06 1.06 0.73
CA ARG A 79 -0.73 0.90 0.13
C ARG A 79 0.11 0.02 1.03
N PHE A 80 0.34 -1.23 0.63
CA PHE A 80 1.07 -2.22 1.43
C PHE A 80 0.52 -2.33 2.85
N ALA A 81 -0.80 -2.26 2.97
CA ALA A 81 -1.51 -2.24 4.24
C ALA A 81 -2.75 -3.12 4.18
N TYR A 82 -2.99 -3.90 5.22
CA TYR A 82 -4.14 -4.73 5.51
C TYR A 82 -4.51 -5.79 4.44
N PHE A 83 -4.67 -5.43 3.17
CA PHE A 83 -5.19 -6.31 2.12
C PHE A 83 -4.17 -7.36 1.65
N PHE A 84 -3.85 -8.28 2.55
CA PHE A 84 -3.03 -9.48 2.31
C PHE A 84 -3.92 -10.74 2.40
N PRO A 85 -4.79 -11.00 1.41
CA PRO A 85 -5.74 -12.10 1.48
C PRO A 85 -5.07 -13.48 1.60
N PRO A 86 -5.78 -14.49 2.15
CA PRO A 86 -7.18 -14.48 2.56
C PRO A 86 -7.42 -13.86 3.95
N GLY A 87 -8.71 -13.66 4.30
CA GLY A 87 -9.10 -13.25 5.66
C GLY A 87 -9.32 -11.73 5.82
N THR A 88 -9.35 -10.98 4.71
CA THR A 88 -9.51 -9.52 4.71
C THR A 88 -10.92 -9.06 4.32
N ASP A 89 -11.92 -9.96 4.43
CA ASP A 89 -13.29 -9.68 4.00
C ASP A 89 -13.98 -8.63 4.89
N ALA A 90 -13.70 -8.63 6.21
CA ALA A 90 -14.26 -7.65 7.13
C ALA A 90 -13.81 -6.22 6.76
N GLY A 91 -12.52 -6.02 6.48
CA GLY A 91 -12.02 -4.72 6.06
C GLY A 91 -12.53 -4.30 4.70
N LEU A 92 -12.74 -5.23 3.77
CA LEU A 92 -13.36 -4.90 2.48
C LEU A 92 -14.82 -4.45 2.68
N ALA A 93 -15.58 -5.10 3.55
CA ALA A 93 -16.96 -4.70 3.85
C ALA A 93 -17.02 -3.28 4.45
N GLU A 94 -16.12 -2.97 5.40
CA GLU A 94 -16.02 -1.62 5.98
C GLU A 94 -15.62 -0.56 4.94
N VAL A 95 -14.64 -0.87 4.07
CA VAL A 95 -14.27 0.03 2.99
C VAL A 95 -15.44 0.29 2.03
N LEU A 96 -16.18 -0.76 1.65
CA LEU A 96 -17.36 -0.61 0.79
C LEU A 96 -18.48 0.16 1.48
N ARG A 97 -18.65 0.02 2.80
CA ARG A 97 -19.62 0.79 3.59
C ARG A 97 -19.33 2.30 3.56
N VAL A 98 -18.07 2.69 3.73
CA VAL A 98 -17.72 4.12 3.76
C VAL A 98 -17.60 4.75 2.37
N LEU A 99 -17.43 3.95 1.33
CA LEU A 99 -17.40 4.45 -0.04
C LEU A 99 -18.80 4.84 -0.51
N ARG A 100 -18.91 6.00 -1.14
CA ARG A 100 -20.13 6.39 -1.87
C ARG A 100 -20.39 5.44 -3.04
N PRO A 101 -21.64 5.28 -3.47
CA PRO A 101 -21.94 4.59 -4.72
C PRO A 101 -21.10 5.13 -5.89
N GLY A 102 -20.37 4.23 -6.56
CA GLY A 102 -19.39 4.58 -7.59
C GLY A 102 -18.03 5.05 -7.07
N GLY A 103 -17.84 5.09 -5.76
CA GLY A 103 -16.53 5.30 -5.13
C GLY A 103 -15.56 4.15 -5.39
N ARG A 104 -14.27 4.36 -5.16
CA ARG A 104 -13.26 3.37 -5.53
C ARG A 104 -12.27 3.06 -4.41
N LEU A 105 -12.08 1.77 -4.17
CA LEU A 105 -10.92 1.25 -3.47
C LEU A 105 -9.79 1.00 -4.46
N VAL A 106 -8.57 1.46 -4.17
CA VAL A 106 -7.34 1.06 -4.87
C VAL A 106 -6.34 0.53 -3.87
N VAL A 107 -5.98 -0.73 -4.01
CA VAL A 107 -4.96 -1.39 -3.21
C VAL A 107 -3.66 -1.50 -4.01
N VAL A 108 -2.54 -1.22 -3.37
CA VAL A 108 -1.19 -1.46 -3.91
C VAL A 108 -0.57 -2.59 -3.10
N ASP A 109 -0.15 -3.65 -3.78
CA ASP A 109 0.56 -4.78 -3.19
C ASP A 109 1.79 -5.12 -4.03
N ASN A 110 2.70 -5.90 -3.46
CA ASN A 110 3.88 -6.39 -4.15
C ASN A 110 3.49 -7.29 -5.34
N ASP A 111 4.24 -7.18 -6.43
CA ASP A 111 4.18 -8.20 -7.47
C ASP A 111 5.07 -9.39 -7.06
N TYR A 112 4.44 -10.48 -6.65
CA TYR A 112 5.13 -11.72 -6.26
C TYR A 112 5.70 -12.51 -7.44
N ARG A 113 5.54 -12.04 -8.68
CA ARG A 113 5.97 -12.76 -9.89
C ARG A 113 7.14 -12.11 -10.61
N TRP A 114 7.33 -10.81 -10.45
CA TRP A 114 8.28 -10.06 -11.27
C TRP A 114 9.27 -9.23 -10.45
N GLY A 115 10.52 -9.27 -10.92
CA GLY A 115 11.61 -8.47 -10.36
C GLY A 115 12.42 -9.19 -9.29
N GLU A 116 13.59 -8.62 -9.00
CA GLU A 116 14.51 -9.14 -7.98
C GLU A 116 13.89 -9.07 -6.57
N PHE A 117 13.07 -8.06 -6.33
CA PHE A 117 12.35 -7.90 -5.06
C PHE A 117 11.38 -9.07 -4.81
N ALA A 118 10.67 -9.54 -5.85
CA ALA A 118 9.82 -10.73 -5.75
C ALA A 118 10.61 -11.98 -5.40
N GLY A 119 11.85 -12.10 -5.91
CA GLY A 119 12.77 -13.17 -5.54
C GLY A 119 13.17 -13.12 -4.07
N LEU A 120 13.43 -11.93 -3.53
CA LEU A 120 13.74 -11.72 -2.11
C LEU A 120 12.53 -12.04 -1.21
N LEU A 121 11.33 -11.58 -1.58
CA LEU A 121 10.10 -11.95 -0.88
C LEU A 121 9.91 -13.47 -0.84
N GLY A 122 10.20 -14.15 -1.96
CA GLY A 122 10.12 -15.59 -2.05
C GLY A 122 11.13 -16.34 -1.18
N ALA A 123 12.34 -15.79 -1.06
CA ALA A 123 13.37 -16.39 -0.21
C ALA A 123 13.04 -16.23 1.29
N SER A 124 12.30 -15.19 1.67
CA SER A 124 11.90 -14.91 3.06
C SER A 124 10.55 -15.52 3.47
N ALA A 125 9.77 -15.98 2.50
CA ALA A 125 8.41 -16.45 2.74
C ALA A 125 8.33 -17.96 3.04
N SER A 126 7.36 -18.33 3.88
CA SER A 126 7.01 -19.75 4.13
C SER A 126 6.22 -20.38 2.98
N ARG A 127 5.75 -19.59 2.02
CA ARG A 127 4.97 -20.04 0.85
C ARG A 127 5.61 -19.54 -0.43
N PRO A 128 5.67 -20.35 -1.51
CA PRO A 128 6.18 -19.91 -2.80
C PRO A 128 5.49 -18.65 -3.33
N PRO A 129 6.22 -17.69 -3.89
CA PRO A 129 5.65 -16.42 -4.39
C PRO A 129 4.54 -16.61 -5.42
N ARG A 130 4.65 -17.61 -6.28
CA ARG A 130 3.63 -17.90 -7.29
C ARG A 130 2.31 -18.36 -6.69
N GLU A 131 2.36 -19.11 -5.59
CA GLU A 131 1.16 -19.52 -4.85
C GLU A 131 0.52 -18.34 -4.14
N THR A 132 1.33 -17.50 -3.47
CA THR A 132 0.86 -16.26 -2.88
C THR A 132 0.17 -15.38 -3.91
N ALA A 133 0.80 -15.16 -5.05
CA ALA A 133 0.23 -14.39 -6.15
C ALA A 133 -1.09 -15.00 -6.67
N ALA A 134 -1.19 -16.33 -6.76
CA ALA A 134 -2.41 -17.00 -7.24
C ALA A 134 -3.57 -16.82 -6.25
N ILE A 135 -3.31 -16.91 -4.94
CA ILE A 135 -4.30 -16.68 -3.89
C ILE A 135 -4.79 -15.23 -3.94
N VAL A 136 -3.88 -14.26 -3.95
CA VAL A 136 -4.19 -12.83 -4.02
C VAL A 136 -5.02 -12.51 -5.26
N ASP A 137 -4.59 -12.95 -6.42
CA ASP A 137 -5.29 -12.69 -7.69
C ASP A 137 -6.69 -13.35 -7.72
N SER A 138 -6.82 -14.57 -7.19
CA SER A 138 -8.11 -15.29 -7.14
C SER A 138 -9.09 -14.55 -6.23
N TRP A 139 -8.61 -14.10 -5.08
CA TRP A 139 -9.42 -13.37 -4.10
C TRP A 139 -9.96 -12.06 -4.68
N TRP A 140 -9.11 -11.27 -5.33
CA TRP A 140 -9.49 -10.01 -5.95
C TRP A 140 -10.37 -10.20 -7.19
N ARG A 141 -10.07 -11.20 -8.01
CA ARG A 141 -10.90 -11.55 -9.19
C ARG A 141 -12.32 -11.94 -8.79
N GLY A 142 -12.49 -12.72 -7.72
CA GLY A 142 -13.79 -13.08 -7.18
C GLY A 142 -14.64 -11.90 -6.72
N ARG A 143 -14.01 -10.70 -6.58
CA ARG A 143 -14.66 -9.44 -6.19
C ARG A 143 -14.74 -8.41 -7.33
N GLY A 144 -14.51 -8.87 -8.55
CA GLY A 144 -14.60 -8.01 -9.73
C GLY A 144 -13.50 -6.94 -9.84
N ALA A 145 -12.40 -7.09 -9.13
CA ALA A 145 -11.33 -6.12 -9.14
C ALA A 145 -10.63 -6.03 -10.51
N ILE A 146 -10.37 -4.80 -10.96
CA ILE A 146 -9.45 -4.53 -12.06
C ILE A 146 -8.03 -4.71 -11.50
N ARG A 147 -7.19 -5.49 -12.20
CA ARG A 147 -5.79 -5.71 -11.86
C ARG A 147 -4.87 -5.01 -12.85
N GLN A 148 -3.91 -4.24 -12.36
CA GLN A 148 -2.89 -3.58 -13.18
C GLN A 148 -1.50 -3.85 -12.61
N GLU A 149 -0.57 -4.30 -13.47
CA GLU A 149 0.84 -4.47 -13.12
C GLU A 149 1.61 -3.17 -13.35
N VAL A 150 2.56 -2.90 -12.47
CA VAL A 150 3.51 -1.81 -12.61
C VAL A 150 4.92 -2.36 -12.40
N ARG A 151 5.72 -2.27 -13.43
CA ARG A 151 7.14 -2.61 -13.38
C ARG A 151 7.96 -1.36 -13.11
N SER A 152 8.82 -1.44 -12.13
CA SER A 152 9.61 -0.32 -11.63
C SER A 152 11.00 -0.80 -11.21
N ARG A 153 11.77 0.11 -10.67
CA ARG A 153 13.08 -0.17 -10.08
C ARG A 153 13.24 0.70 -8.84
N LEU A 154 13.76 0.12 -7.79
CA LEU A 154 14.30 0.87 -6.65
C LEU A 154 15.74 1.24 -6.98
N GLU A 155 16.05 2.52 -6.93
CA GLU A 155 17.39 3.05 -7.15
C GLU A 155 17.82 3.85 -5.94
N PHE A 156 19.06 3.67 -5.54
CA PHE A 156 19.64 4.31 -4.37
C PHE A 156 20.89 5.10 -4.78
N THR A 157 21.20 6.14 -4.05
CA THR A 157 22.37 6.98 -4.30
C THR A 157 23.68 6.24 -4.02
N SER A 158 23.63 5.24 -3.14
CA SER A 158 24.78 4.42 -2.81
C SER A 158 24.40 2.95 -2.57
N ARG A 159 25.41 2.08 -2.66
CA ARG A 159 25.27 0.68 -2.24
C ARG A 159 24.98 0.55 -0.74
N ALA A 160 25.48 1.48 0.07
CA ALA A 160 25.22 1.49 1.52
C ALA A 160 23.72 1.71 1.79
N ASP A 161 23.08 2.62 1.07
CA ASP A 161 21.62 2.86 1.19
C ASP A 161 20.81 1.65 0.74
N LEU A 162 21.19 1.03 -0.39
CA LEU A 162 20.58 -0.23 -0.82
C LEU A 162 20.72 -1.32 0.25
N SER A 163 21.93 -1.49 0.81
CA SER A 163 22.19 -2.47 1.87
C SER A 163 21.32 -2.20 3.09
N ALA A 164 21.23 -0.95 3.53
CA ALA A 164 20.43 -0.56 4.70
C ALA A 164 18.94 -0.93 4.48
N VAL A 165 18.38 -0.61 3.32
CA VAL A 165 16.99 -0.93 2.99
C VAL A 165 16.77 -2.43 2.92
N LEU A 166 17.66 -3.19 2.29
CA LEU A 166 17.52 -4.66 2.23
C LEU A 166 17.55 -5.31 3.61
N HIS A 167 18.33 -4.77 4.57
CA HIS A 167 18.34 -5.29 5.95
C HIS A 167 17.15 -4.85 6.80
N ILE A 168 16.42 -3.79 6.39
CA ILE A 168 15.15 -3.40 7.00
C ILE A 168 14.02 -4.33 6.50
N GLU A 169 14.01 -4.63 5.20
CA GLU A 169 12.91 -5.34 4.55
C GLU A 169 13.03 -6.88 4.67
N PHE A 170 14.24 -7.42 4.80
CA PHE A 170 14.50 -8.86 4.72
C PHE A 170 15.39 -9.37 5.85
N PRO A 171 15.28 -10.68 6.22
CA PRO A 171 16.23 -11.33 7.11
C PRO A 171 17.67 -11.13 6.66
N ALA A 172 18.58 -10.98 7.63
CA ALA A 172 19.97 -10.61 7.38
C ALA A 172 20.71 -11.57 6.43
N ASP A 173 20.46 -12.87 6.54
CA ASP A 173 21.05 -13.91 5.69
C ASP A 173 20.61 -13.75 4.22
N ILE A 174 19.34 -13.46 3.98
CA ILE A 174 18.79 -13.23 2.64
C ILE A 174 19.35 -11.94 2.04
N ALA A 175 19.36 -10.84 2.80
CA ALA A 175 19.92 -9.58 2.37
C ALA A 175 21.42 -9.71 2.04
N HIS A 176 22.20 -10.34 2.92
CA HIS A 176 23.64 -10.61 2.69
C HIS A 176 23.88 -11.46 1.46
N ASP A 177 23.11 -12.55 1.27
CA ASP A 177 23.29 -13.44 0.11
C ASP A 177 22.99 -12.69 -1.20
N TRP A 178 21.94 -11.89 -1.26
CA TRP A 178 21.62 -11.08 -2.43
C TRP A 178 22.74 -10.05 -2.72
N LEU A 179 23.18 -9.31 -1.71
CA LEU A 179 24.24 -8.30 -1.82
C LEU A 179 25.57 -8.91 -2.28
N ARG A 180 25.92 -10.11 -1.81
CA ARG A 180 27.11 -10.84 -2.24
C ARG A 180 27.06 -11.22 -3.70
N ARG A 181 25.89 -11.67 -4.21
CA ARG A 181 25.69 -12.04 -5.61
C ARG A 181 25.63 -10.83 -6.56
N HIS A 182 25.37 -9.63 -6.00
CA HIS A 182 25.22 -8.38 -6.77
C HIS A 182 26.18 -7.30 -6.25
N PRO A 183 27.52 -7.48 -6.38
CA PRO A 183 28.52 -6.61 -5.73
C PRO A 183 28.50 -5.16 -6.24
N ALA A 184 28.10 -4.91 -7.48
CA ALA A 184 28.05 -3.58 -8.09
C ALA A 184 26.65 -2.92 -8.07
N ALA A 185 25.64 -3.59 -7.51
CA ALA A 185 24.28 -3.07 -7.55
C ALA A 185 24.09 -1.86 -6.62
N THR A 186 23.40 -0.85 -7.11
CA THR A 186 22.85 0.28 -6.35
C THR A 186 21.32 0.35 -6.44
N GLY A 187 20.69 -0.69 -6.98
CA GLY A 187 19.25 -0.77 -7.11
C GLY A 187 18.83 -2.18 -7.53
N LEU A 188 17.52 -2.42 -7.51
CA LEU A 188 16.94 -3.69 -7.91
C LEU A 188 15.59 -3.50 -8.60
N SER A 189 15.22 -4.42 -9.47
CA SER A 189 13.93 -4.45 -10.14
C SER A 189 12.81 -4.74 -9.11
N TYR A 190 11.76 -3.92 -9.15
CA TYR A 190 10.64 -3.94 -8.22
C TYR A 190 9.32 -3.82 -8.97
N GLY A 191 8.47 -4.82 -8.79
CA GLY A 191 7.11 -4.82 -9.32
C GLY A 191 6.08 -4.64 -8.21
N TYR A 192 4.99 -3.97 -8.54
CA TYR A 192 3.81 -3.96 -7.71
C TYR A 192 2.55 -4.10 -8.56
N VAL A 193 1.49 -4.53 -7.93
CA VAL A 193 0.17 -4.68 -8.54
C VAL A 193 -0.80 -3.71 -7.91
N LEU A 194 -1.72 -3.22 -8.73
CA LEU A 194 -2.84 -2.40 -8.30
C LEU A 194 -4.11 -3.23 -8.48
N PHE A 195 -4.92 -3.29 -7.42
CA PHE A 195 -6.28 -3.83 -7.50
C PHE A 195 -7.26 -2.69 -7.26
N ALA A 196 -8.25 -2.54 -8.15
CA ALA A 196 -9.26 -1.51 -8.03
C ALA A 196 -10.66 -2.13 -8.02
N VAL A 197 -11.45 -1.78 -7.01
CA VAL A 197 -12.86 -2.20 -6.85
C VAL A 197 -13.72 -0.94 -6.83
N THR A 198 -14.90 -1.02 -7.43
CA THR A 198 -15.93 0.04 -7.38
C THR A 198 -17.03 -0.40 -6.41
N ALA A 199 -17.45 0.52 -5.52
CA ALA A 199 -18.58 0.33 -4.61
C ALA A 199 -19.92 0.47 -5.33
#